data_44d6a8612b98a2806f05afc14dce5e3b
#
_entry.id   44d6a8612b98a2806f05afc14dce5e3b
#
_cell.length_a   1.000
_cell.length_b   1.000
_cell.length_c   1.000
_cell.angle_alpha   90.00
_cell.angle_beta   90.00
_cell.angle_gamma   90.00
#
_symmetry.space_group_name_H-M   'P 1'
#
loop_
_entity.id
_entity.type
_entity.pdbx_description
1 polymer ?
#
loop_
_entity_poly.entity_id
_entity_poly.type
_entity_poly.pdbx_seq_one_letter_code
_entity_poly.pdbx_strand_id
1 'polypeptide(L)'
;MNQKQTDITTGKQIRHLRTQSGMTQEELAGKLNVTRQALSNWERDVNEPDLNTLKKICFLFGVHMDDFVKEVITKMETCEKKRNDNLISMIWQLDFFMVSGYFLALVFSLLTVL
;
A
#
# COMPACT_ATOMS: atom_id res chain seq x y z
N MET A 1 13.55 18.63 -3.40
CA MET A 1 14.19 17.32 -3.09
C MET A 1 13.21 16.23 -3.44
N ASN A 2 13.44 15.54 -4.54
CA ASN A 2 12.63 14.42 -4.96
C ASN A 2 12.99 13.22 -4.11
N GLN A 3 12.21 12.94 -3.08
CA GLN A 3 12.18 11.60 -2.54
C GLN A 3 11.56 10.73 -3.64
N LYS A 4 12.42 10.07 -4.39
CA LYS A 4 12.06 8.98 -5.27
C LYS A 4 11.47 7.89 -4.38
N GLN A 5 10.17 7.98 -4.17
CA GLN A 5 9.40 6.95 -3.49
C GLN A 5 9.54 5.70 -4.36
N THR A 6 10.48 4.87 -3.99
CA THR A 6 10.71 3.59 -4.67
C THR A 6 9.47 2.77 -4.45
N ASP A 7 8.66 2.69 -5.49
CA ASP A 7 7.53 1.78 -5.54
C ASP A 7 8.05 0.35 -5.40
N ILE A 8 8.04 -0.15 -4.16
CA ILE A 8 8.45 -1.52 -3.86
C ILE A 8 7.28 -2.42 -4.25
N THR A 9 7.41 -3.03 -5.42
CA THR A 9 6.48 -4.03 -5.91
C THR A 9 6.88 -5.41 -5.42
N THR A 10 5.97 -6.37 -5.45
CA THR A 10 6.24 -7.79 -5.14
C THR A 10 7.43 -8.32 -5.93
N GLY A 11 7.49 -7.99 -7.22
CA GLY A 11 8.59 -8.41 -8.09
C GLY A 11 9.94 -7.82 -7.68
N LYS A 12 10.00 -6.55 -7.34
CA LYS A 12 11.22 -5.89 -6.85
C LYS A 12 11.69 -6.49 -5.54
N GLN A 13 10.77 -6.84 -4.65
CA GLN A 13 11.09 -7.48 -3.38
C GLN A 13 11.66 -8.88 -3.58
N ILE A 14 11.09 -9.67 -4.47
CA ILE A 14 11.61 -10.98 -4.85
C ILE A 14 13.05 -10.85 -5.40
N ARG A 15 13.26 -9.91 -6.31
CA ARG A 15 14.57 -9.62 -6.88
C ARG A 15 15.57 -9.20 -5.81
N HIS A 16 15.14 -8.36 -4.86
CA HIS A 16 15.98 -7.91 -3.76
C HIS A 16 16.43 -9.09 -2.87
N LEU A 17 15.50 -9.93 -2.44
CA LEU A 17 15.79 -11.12 -1.63
C LEU A 17 16.72 -12.09 -2.36
N ARG A 18 16.48 -12.31 -3.65
CA ARG A 18 17.32 -13.16 -4.48
C ARG A 18 18.76 -12.64 -4.57
N THR A 19 18.92 -11.37 -4.90
CA THR A 19 20.24 -10.75 -5.06
C THR A 19 20.99 -10.65 -3.74
N GLN A 20 20.32 -10.36 -2.64
CA GLN A 20 20.94 -10.40 -1.31
C GLN A 20 21.45 -11.79 -0.93
N SER A 21 20.79 -12.83 -1.35
CA SER A 21 21.19 -14.22 -1.12
C SER A 21 22.24 -14.71 -2.12
N GLY A 22 22.66 -13.89 -3.06
CA GLY A 22 23.65 -14.25 -4.07
C GLY A 22 23.16 -15.28 -5.09
N MET A 23 21.85 -15.46 -5.24
CA MET A 23 21.27 -16.44 -6.16
C MET A 23 21.04 -15.84 -7.55
N THR A 24 21.27 -16.67 -8.58
CA THR A 24 20.83 -16.37 -9.95
C THR A 24 19.33 -16.60 -10.10
N GLN A 25 18.72 -16.02 -11.15
CA GLN A 25 17.31 -16.31 -11.48
C GLN A 25 17.06 -17.79 -11.71
N GLU A 26 18.01 -18.48 -12.31
CA GLU A 26 17.93 -19.91 -12.59
C GLU A 26 17.94 -20.76 -11.31
N GLU A 27 18.80 -20.43 -10.36
CA GLU A 27 18.86 -21.09 -9.06
C GLU A 27 17.59 -20.92 -8.25
N LEU A 28 17.06 -19.71 -8.17
CA LEU A 28 15.82 -19.47 -7.46
C LEU A 28 14.63 -20.13 -8.15
N ALA A 29 14.53 -20.07 -9.46
CA ALA A 29 13.49 -20.74 -10.23
C ALA A 29 13.51 -22.24 -10.00
N GLY A 30 14.69 -22.85 -9.98
CA GLY A 30 14.85 -24.27 -9.65
C GLY A 30 14.36 -24.62 -8.25
N LYS A 31 14.68 -23.80 -7.25
CA LYS A 31 14.24 -23.99 -5.86
C LYS A 31 12.72 -23.84 -5.70
N LEU A 32 12.11 -22.97 -6.48
CA LEU A 32 10.66 -22.73 -6.48
C LEU A 32 9.90 -23.71 -7.38
N ASN A 33 10.61 -24.50 -8.16
CA ASN A 33 10.04 -25.41 -9.16
C ASN A 33 9.19 -24.67 -10.22
N VAL A 34 9.71 -23.55 -10.69
CA VAL A 34 9.11 -22.72 -11.74
C VAL A 34 10.14 -22.48 -12.86
N THR A 35 9.68 -21.99 -14.00
CA THR A 35 10.60 -21.65 -15.10
C THR A 35 11.34 -20.34 -14.79
N ARG A 36 12.56 -20.20 -15.28
CA ARG A 36 13.32 -18.97 -15.22
C ARG A 36 12.54 -17.80 -15.84
N GLN A 37 11.82 -18.07 -16.93
CA GLN A 37 10.99 -17.06 -17.60
C GLN A 37 9.86 -16.54 -16.70
N ALA A 38 9.20 -17.41 -15.95
CA ALA A 38 8.17 -17.00 -14.98
C ALA A 38 8.75 -16.08 -13.91
N LEU A 39 9.89 -16.47 -13.31
CA LEU A 39 10.57 -15.65 -12.31
C LEU A 39 11.01 -14.30 -12.88
N SER A 40 11.57 -14.28 -14.08
CA SER A 40 11.97 -13.05 -14.77
C SER A 40 10.78 -12.12 -15.01
N ASN A 41 9.62 -12.66 -15.36
CA ASN A 41 8.40 -11.88 -15.53
C ASN A 41 7.92 -11.28 -14.20
N TRP A 42 7.99 -12.02 -13.10
CA TRP A 42 7.65 -11.49 -11.77
C TRP A 42 8.58 -10.34 -11.35
N GLU A 43 9.88 -10.50 -11.53
CA GLU A 43 10.87 -9.48 -11.17
C GLU A 43 10.76 -8.20 -12.02
N ARG A 44 10.15 -8.29 -13.19
CA ARG A 44 9.86 -7.15 -14.08
C ARG A 44 8.44 -6.60 -13.93
N ASP A 45 7.67 -7.10 -12.98
CA ASP A 45 6.28 -6.71 -12.76
C ASP A 45 5.35 -6.93 -13.97
N VAL A 46 5.67 -7.91 -14.82
CA VAL A 46 4.82 -8.29 -15.96
C VAL A 46 3.59 -9.08 -15.46
N ASN A 47 3.81 -9.95 -14.50
CA ASN A 47 2.76 -10.68 -13.79
C ASN A 47 3.21 -10.96 -12.35
N GLU A 48 2.30 -11.48 -11.53
CA GLU A 48 2.57 -11.80 -10.14
C GLU A 48 2.61 -13.31 -9.92
N PRO A 49 3.40 -13.80 -8.95
CA PRO A 49 3.35 -15.19 -8.54
C PRO A 49 2.03 -15.49 -7.81
N ASP A 50 1.60 -16.73 -7.86
CA ASP A 50 0.46 -17.22 -7.08
C ASP A 50 0.79 -17.29 -5.57
N LEU A 51 -0.25 -17.34 -4.75
CA LEU A 51 -0.12 -17.36 -3.30
C LEU A 51 0.75 -18.50 -2.78
N ASN A 52 0.65 -19.68 -3.38
CA ASN A 52 1.46 -20.83 -2.99
C ASN A 52 2.94 -20.62 -3.26
N THR A 53 3.25 -20.00 -4.38
CA THR A 53 4.63 -19.66 -4.74
C THR A 53 5.18 -18.56 -3.82
N LEU A 54 4.37 -17.56 -3.47
CA LEU A 54 4.74 -16.54 -2.48
C LEU A 54 5.06 -17.15 -1.11
N LYS A 55 4.27 -18.13 -0.65
CA LYS A 55 4.53 -18.86 0.59
C LYS A 55 5.87 -19.60 0.54
N LYS A 56 6.19 -20.24 -0.60
CA LYS A 56 7.48 -20.91 -0.79
C LYS A 56 8.64 -19.91 -0.75
N ILE A 57 8.49 -18.75 -1.37
CA ILE A 57 9.49 -17.67 -1.35
C ILE A 57 9.73 -17.19 0.07
N CYS A 58 8.67 -16.90 0.81
CA CYS A 58 8.75 -16.48 2.20
C CYS A 58 9.44 -17.52 3.08
N PHE A 59 9.11 -18.80 2.90
CA PHE A 59 9.73 -19.91 3.61
C PHE A 59 11.22 -20.07 3.27
N LEU A 60 11.56 -19.95 1.98
CA LEU A 60 12.92 -20.11 1.51
C LEU A 60 13.86 -19.01 2.05
N PHE A 61 13.39 -17.79 2.13
CA PHE A 61 14.17 -16.65 2.61
C PHE A 61 13.98 -16.36 4.11
N GLY A 62 13.14 -17.11 4.81
CA GLY A 62 12.87 -16.90 6.23
C GLY A 62 12.16 -15.58 6.53
N VAL A 63 11.39 -15.07 5.60
CA VAL A 63 10.63 -13.82 5.73
C VAL A 63 9.18 -14.17 6.08
N HIS A 64 8.60 -13.42 7.02
CA HIS A 64 7.17 -13.57 7.31
C HIS A 64 6.33 -13.02 6.17
N MET A 65 5.27 -13.76 5.82
CA MET A 65 4.32 -13.34 4.77
C MET A 65 3.72 -11.98 5.08
N ASP A 66 3.47 -11.70 6.35
CA ASP A 66 2.93 -10.41 6.82
C ASP A 66 3.89 -9.26 6.53
N ASP A 67 5.20 -9.45 6.70
CA ASP A 67 6.20 -8.43 6.38
C ASP A 67 6.33 -8.21 4.88
N PHE A 68 6.21 -9.29 4.11
CA PHE A 68 6.22 -9.23 2.65
C PHE A 68 5.01 -8.50 2.08
N VAL A 69 3.83 -8.72 2.66
CA VAL A 69 2.56 -8.11 2.26
C VAL A 69 2.38 -6.72 2.88
N LYS A 70 2.95 -6.46 4.05
CA LYS A 70 2.84 -5.19 4.78
C LYS A 70 3.29 -3.98 3.96
N GLU A 71 4.38 -4.12 3.22
CA GLU A 71 4.86 -3.04 2.35
C GLU A 71 3.87 -2.73 1.22
N VAL A 72 3.21 -3.75 0.68
CA VAL A 72 2.17 -3.60 -0.35
C VAL A 72 0.87 -3.05 0.24
N ILE A 73 0.45 -3.54 1.42
CA ILE A 73 -0.77 -3.08 2.11
C ILE A 73 -0.60 -1.66 2.65
N THR A 74 0.52 -1.33 3.26
CA THR A 74 0.80 0.04 3.76
C THR A 74 0.69 1.06 2.64
N LYS A 75 1.02 0.68 1.42
CA LYS A 75 0.91 1.53 0.25
C LYS A 75 -0.54 1.68 -0.23
N MET A 76 -1.32 0.62 -0.19
CA MET A 76 -2.75 0.67 -0.48
C MET A 76 -3.50 1.50 0.56
N GLU A 77 -3.21 1.31 1.85
CA GLU A 77 -3.80 2.08 2.95
C GLU A 77 -3.44 3.57 2.89
N THR A 78 -2.21 3.92 2.50
CA THR A 78 -1.83 5.33 2.31
C THR A 78 -2.55 5.97 1.13
N CYS A 79 -2.81 5.25 0.07
CA CYS A 79 -3.61 5.74 -1.05
C CYS A 79 -5.09 5.92 -0.68
N GLU A 80 -5.68 4.99 0.07
CA GLU A 80 -7.06 5.12 0.56
C GLU A 80 -7.20 6.18 1.62
N LYS A 81 -6.25 6.28 2.54
CA LYS A 81 -6.24 7.31 3.59
C LYS A 81 -6.16 8.71 2.99
N LYS A 82 -5.29 8.93 2.01
CA LYS A 82 -5.18 10.22 1.32
C LYS A 82 -6.45 10.61 0.57
N ARG A 83 -7.19 9.65 0.03
CA ARG A 83 -8.49 9.87 -0.62
C ARG A 83 -9.59 10.16 0.41
N ASN A 84 -9.61 9.45 1.53
CA ASN A 84 -10.55 9.67 2.63
C ASN A 84 -10.30 10.99 3.37
N ASP A 85 -9.05 11.37 3.59
CA ASP A 85 -8.71 12.65 4.23
C ASP A 85 -9.19 13.84 3.40
N ASN A 86 -9.15 13.75 2.08
CA ASN A 86 -9.70 14.77 1.20
C ASN A 86 -11.24 14.83 1.26
N LEU A 87 -11.92 13.70 1.35
CA LEU A 87 -13.38 13.62 1.51
C LEU A 87 -13.83 14.09 2.90
N ILE A 88 -13.13 13.67 3.96
CA ILE A 88 -13.40 14.07 5.34
C ILE A 88 -13.14 15.57 5.52
N SER A 89 -12.08 16.12 4.93
CA SER A 89 -11.80 17.55 4.93
C SER A 89 -12.92 18.36 4.26
N MET A 90 -13.48 17.87 3.15
CA MET A 90 -14.63 18.52 2.49
C MET A 90 -15.91 18.43 3.34
N ILE A 91 -16.16 17.31 4.01
CA ILE A 91 -17.32 17.10 4.89
C ILE A 91 -17.21 17.99 6.14
N TRP A 92 -16.03 18.10 6.73
CA TRP A 92 -15.77 19.00 7.88
C TRP A 92 -15.96 20.47 7.53
N GLN A 93 -15.57 20.90 6.34
CA GLN A 93 -15.84 22.27 5.87
C GLN A 93 -17.32 22.56 5.69
N LEU A 94 -18.08 21.59 5.17
CA LEU A 94 -19.54 21.71 5.01
C LEU A 94 -20.28 21.73 6.36
N ASP A 95 -19.89 20.86 7.32
CA ASP A 95 -20.46 20.84 8.67
C ASP A 95 -20.11 22.09 9.47
N PHE A 96 -18.89 22.61 9.32
CA PHE A 96 -18.49 23.84 9.98
C PHE A 96 -19.31 25.05 9.49
N PHE A 97 -19.62 25.13 8.21
CA PHE A 97 -20.51 26.15 7.65
C PHE A 97 -21.95 26.01 8.12
N MET A 98 -22.45 24.79 8.21
CA MET A 98 -23.83 24.51 8.70
C MET A 98 -23.96 24.79 10.19
N VAL A 99 -23.01 24.36 11.00
CA VAL A 99 -23.00 24.59 12.46
C VAL A 99 -22.80 26.07 12.78
N SER A 100 -21.97 26.79 12.06
CA SER A 100 -21.76 28.23 12.21
C SER A 100 -23.03 29.02 11.88
N GLY A 101 -23.75 28.66 10.82
CA GLY A 101 -25.02 29.26 10.46
C GLY A 101 -26.13 28.99 11.47
N TYR A 102 -26.19 27.82 12.04
CA TYR A 102 -27.16 27.44 13.07
C TYR A 102 -26.87 28.15 14.40
N PHE A 103 -25.61 28.28 14.77
CA PHE A 103 -25.19 28.98 15.99
C PHE A 103 -25.54 30.48 15.92
N LEU A 104 -25.31 31.14 14.80
CA LEU A 104 -25.69 32.53 14.57
C LEU A 104 -27.20 32.73 14.61
N ALA A 105 -27.99 31.80 14.03
CA ALA A 105 -29.45 31.81 14.08
C ALA A 105 -29.99 31.62 15.49
N LEU A 106 -29.39 30.74 16.30
CA LEU A 106 -29.75 30.54 17.70
C LEU A 106 -29.41 31.75 18.57
N VAL A 107 -28.25 32.37 18.40
CA VAL A 107 -27.85 33.55 19.12
C VAL A 107 -28.75 34.75 18.76
N PHE A 108 -29.15 34.87 17.50
CA PHE A 108 -30.06 35.95 17.04
C PHE A 108 -31.49 35.73 17.59
N SER A 109 -31.96 34.48 17.68
CA SER A 109 -33.24 34.12 18.29
C SER A 109 -33.28 34.40 19.80
N LEU A 110 -32.15 34.18 20.50
CA LEU A 110 -32.03 34.49 21.92
C LEU A 110 -31.99 36.00 22.21
N LEU A 111 -31.40 36.78 21.31
CA LEU A 111 -31.34 38.24 21.42
C LEU A 111 -32.70 38.90 21.15
N THR A 112 -33.57 38.32 20.35
CA THR A 112 -34.90 38.86 20.07
C THR A 112 -35.94 38.48 21.12
N VAL A 113 -35.68 37.52 22.02
CA VAL A 113 -36.56 37.12 23.13
C VAL A 113 -36.25 37.87 24.43
N LEU A 114 -35.14 38.52 24.49
CA LEU A 114 -34.74 39.41 25.60
C LEU A 114 -35.07 40.86 25.25
#